data_5ffcd7e4e05b1900029e33c6f0a49809
#
_entry.id   5ffcd7e4e05b1900029e33c6f0a49809
#
_cell.length_a   1.000
_cell.length_b   1.000
_cell.length_c   1.000
_cell.angle_alpha   90.00
_cell.angle_beta   90.00
_cell.angle_gamma   90.00
#
_symmetry.space_group_name_H-M   'P 1'
#
loop_
_entity.id
_entity.type
_entity.pdbx_description
1 polymer ?
#
loop_
_entity_poly.entity_id
_entity_poly.type
_entity_poly.pdbx_seq_one_letter_code
_entity_poly.pdbx_strand_id
1 'polypeptide(L)'
;MTDLITQVWMALRDAGMPEVMLYPPDGSAYRCHWDDTAELGGTRVALLADQDRKIVRLIPVQECKGIGVASPKGVDPMGYRSVVRGKLVERYGEFPPQSDDG
;
A
#
# COMPACT_ATOMS: atom_id res chain seq x y z
N MET A 1 -8.36 13.53 -7.83
CA MET A 1 -8.96 12.26 -7.39
C MET A 1 -7.87 11.31 -6.94
N THR A 2 -8.05 10.68 -5.80
CA THR A 2 -7.05 9.77 -5.27
C THR A 2 -7.24 8.39 -5.89
N ASP A 3 -6.16 7.79 -6.36
CA ASP A 3 -6.21 6.45 -6.96
C ASP A 3 -6.49 5.39 -5.90
N LEU A 4 -6.86 4.20 -6.35
CA LEU A 4 -7.28 3.12 -5.46
C LEU A 4 -6.15 2.68 -4.53
N ILE A 5 -4.95 2.53 -5.06
CA ILE A 5 -3.82 2.07 -4.23
C ILE A 5 -3.53 3.05 -3.10
N THR A 6 -3.55 4.35 -3.42
CA THR A 6 -3.34 5.35 -2.38
C THR A 6 -4.46 5.32 -1.36
N GLN A 7 -5.70 5.15 -1.79
CA GLN A 7 -6.84 5.05 -0.87
C GLN A 7 -6.70 3.85 0.06
N VAL A 8 -6.31 2.71 -0.50
CA VAL A 8 -6.10 1.51 0.32
C VAL A 8 -4.98 1.74 1.32
N TRP A 9 -3.89 2.37 0.90
CA TRP A 9 -2.79 2.65 1.82
C TRP A 9 -3.21 3.59 2.94
N MET A 10 -3.97 4.65 2.60
CA MET A 10 -4.48 5.55 3.63
C MET A 10 -5.34 4.79 4.63
N ALA A 11 -6.17 3.88 4.14
CA ALA A 11 -7.01 3.08 5.02
C ALA A 11 -6.17 2.18 5.92
N LEU A 12 -5.15 1.56 5.38
CA LEU A 12 -4.25 0.72 6.18
C LEU A 12 -3.51 1.55 7.22
N ARG A 13 -3.03 2.72 6.83
CA ARG A 13 -2.37 3.62 7.77
C ARG A 13 -3.29 3.95 8.95
N ASP A 14 -4.53 4.32 8.63
CA ASP A 14 -5.48 4.71 9.67
C ASP A 14 -5.92 3.52 10.51
N ALA A 15 -5.79 2.32 9.98
CA ALA A 15 -6.10 1.10 10.73
C ALA A 15 -4.90 0.61 11.54
N GLY A 16 -3.80 1.38 11.56
CA GLY A 16 -2.64 1.01 12.35
C GLY A 16 -1.60 0.21 11.59
N MET A 17 -1.68 0.18 10.27
CA MET A 17 -0.74 -0.57 9.43
C MET A 17 -0.08 0.37 8.43
N PRO A 18 0.81 1.26 8.91
CA PRO A 18 1.35 2.28 8.02
C PRO A 18 2.42 1.79 7.06
N GLU A 19 2.98 0.61 7.29
CA GLU A 19 4.03 0.07 6.43
C GLU A 19 3.46 -0.98 5.50
N VAL A 20 3.78 -0.87 4.22
CA VAL A 20 3.26 -1.77 3.19
C VAL A 20 4.37 -2.20 2.26
N MET A 21 4.07 -3.24 1.47
CA MET A 21 4.91 -3.64 0.34
C MET A 21 4.32 -3.02 -0.92
N LEU A 22 5.16 -2.34 -1.69
CA LEU A 22 4.75 -1.78 -2.97
C LEU A 22 5.32 -2.64 -4.08
N TYR A 23 4.53 -2.86 -5.12
CA TYR A 23 4.92 -3.70 -6.25
C TYR A 23 4.93 -2.87 -7.53
N PRO A 24 6.06 -2.19 -7.82
CA PRO A 24 6.17 -1.40 -9.06
C PRO A 24 6.09 -2.29 -10.30
N PRO A 25 5.85 -1.69 -11.46
CA PRO A 25 5.70 -2.48 -12.69
C PRO A 25 6.94 -3.26 -13.12
N ASP A 26 8.12 -2.90 -12.59
CA ASP A 26 9.36 -3.58 -12.99
C ASP A 26 9.53 -4.94 -12.32
N GLY A 27 8.57 -5.39 -11.53
CA GLY A 27 8.63 -6.70 -10.90
C GLY A 27 9.30 -6.72 -9.55
N SER A 28 9.80 -5.58 -9.08
CA SER A 28 10.42 -5.51 -7.77
C SER A 28 9.37 -5.40 -6.67
N ALA A 29 9.84 -5.44 -5.42
CA ALA A 29 8.98 -5.26 -4.26
C ALA A 29 9.75 -4.43 -3.24
N TYR A 30 9.11 -3.43 -2.69
CA TYR A 30 9.75 -2.54 -1.72
C TYR A 30 8.86 -2.35 -0.52
N ARG A 31 9.48 -2.40 0.66
CA ARG A 31 8.78 -2.05 1.91
C ARG A 31 8.84 -0.54 2.07
N CYS A 32 7.70 0.07 2.38
CA CYS A 32 7.64 1.51 2.49
C CYS A 32 6.69 1.90 3.61
N HIS A 33 7.15 2.80 4.47
CA HIS A 33 6.30 3.36 5.53
C HIS A 33 5.59 4.59 4.98
N TRP A 34 4.38 4.84 5.46
CA TRP A 34 3.61 6.00 5.00
C TRP A 34 4.39 7.30 5.16
N ASP A 35 5.14 7.44 6.26
CA ASP A 35 5.90 8.66 6.52
C ASP A 35 7.02 8.87 5.51
N ASP A 36 7.38 7.84 4.75
CA ASP A 36 8.40 7.95 3.73
C ASP A 36 7.80 8.27 2.37
N THR A 37 6.62 8.88 2.35
CA THR A 37 5.98 9.31 1.12
C THR A 37 5.73 10.81 1.19
N ALA A 38 5.46 11.38 0.03
CA ALA A 38 5.11 12.80 -0.07
C ALA A 38 4.05 12.96 -1.14
N GLU A 39 3.21 13.96 -0.97
CA GLU A 39 2.22 14.27 -1.99
C GLU A 39 2.76 15.39 -2.85
N LEU A 40 2.93 15.11 -4.12
CA LEU A 40 3.49 16.05 -5.08
C LEU A 40 2.50 16.23 -6.21
N GLY A 41 1.90 17.41 -6.31
CA GLY A 41 0.99 17.72 -7.40
C GLY A 41 -0.21 16.78 -7.46
N GLY A 42 -0.73 16.37 -6.31
CA GLY A 42 -1.87 15.48 -6.27
C GLY A 42 -1.53 14.00 -6.38
N THR A 43 -0.24 13.68 -6.49
CA THR A 43 0.21 12.30 -6.60
C THR A 43 1.01 11.93 -5.37
N ARG A 44 0.70 10.78 -4.79
CA ARG A 44 1.47 10.25 -3.67
C ARG A 44 2.72 9.57 -4.24
N VAL A 45 3.89 9.96 -3.73
CA VAL A 45 5.17 9.45 -4.22
C VAL A 45 5.90 8.80 -3.05
N ALA A 46 6.35 7.57 -3.25
CA ALA A 46 7.15 6.85 -2.25
C ALA A 46 8.62 7.23 -2.44
N LEU A 47 9.29 7.49 -1.32
CA LEU A 47 10.70 7.88 -1.31
C LEU A 47 11.50 6.70 -0.76
N LEU A 48 12.15 5.96 -1.64
CA LEU A 48 12.83 4.73 -1.30
C LEU A 48 14.34 4.93 -1.37
N ALA A 49 15.01 4.75 -0.23
CA ALA A 49 16.45 4.91 -0.18
C ALA A 49 17.14 3.64 -0.64
N ASP A 50 17.98 3.78 -1.64
CA ASP A 50 18.85 2.70 -2.09
C ASP A 50 20.25 3.03 -1.57
N GLN A 51 20.58 2.45 -0.43
CA GLN A 51 21.82 2.81 0.25
C GLN A 51 23.06 2.34 -0.51
N ASP A 52 22.93 1.22 -1.22
CA ASP A 52 24.06 0.70 -1.98
C ASP A 52 24.44 1.64 -3.12
N ARG A 53 23.43 2.22 -3.77
CA ARG A 53 23.67 3.14 -4.88
C ARG A 53 23.66 4.58 -4.44
N LYS A 54 23.36 4.83 -3.18
CA LYS A 54 23.35 6.17 -2.59
C LYS A 54 22.39 7.11 -3.32
N ILE A 55 21.24 6.57 -3.69
CA ILE A 55 20.21 7.34 -4.35
C ILE A 55 18.88 7.17 -3.61
N VAL A 56 18.01 8.14 -3.81
CA VAL A 56 16.63 8.05 -3.36
C VAL A 56 15.76 7.90 -4.58
N ARG A 57 15.02 6.82 -4.65
CA ARG A 57 14.12 6.57 -5.76
C ARG A 57 12.74 7.12 -5.42
N LEU A 58 12.13 7.77 -6.39
CA LEU A 58 10.78 8.29 -6.23
C LEU A 58 9.85 7.46 -7.10
N ILE A 59 8.90 6.79 -6.48
CA ILE A 59 8.00 5.91 -7.20
C ILE A 59 6.57 6.39 -6.96
N PRO A 60 5.88 6.83 -8.03
CA PRO A 60 4.47 7.20 -7.88
C PRO A 60 3.66 5.99 -7.42
N VAL A 61 2.98 6.13 -6.32
CA VAL A 61 2.24 5.01 -5.74
C VAL A 61 1.17 4.51 -6.70
N GLN A 62 0.54 5.42 -7.43
CA GLN A 62 -0.53 5.05 -8.34
C GLN A 62 -0.06 4.17 -9.50
N GLU A 63 1.25 4.16 -9.79
CA GLU A 63 1.78 3.34 -10.86
C GLU A 63 2.18 1.95 -10.41
N CYS A 64 2.11 1.67 -9.12
CA CYS A 64 2.40 0.34 -8.62
C CYS A 64 1.31 -0.63 -9.02
N LYS A 65 1.69 -1.89 -9.27
CA LYS A 65 0.74 -2.92 -9.67
C LYS A 65 -0.10 -3.42 -8.51
N GLY A 66 0.39 -3.24 -7.30
CA GLY A 66 -0.33 -3.70 -6.14
C GLY A 66 0.30 -3.18 -4.86
N ILE A 67 -0.36 -3.48 -3.76
CA ILE A 67 0.08 -3.08 -2.43
C ILE A 67 -0.20 -4.26 -1.50
N GLY A 68 0.73 -4.53 -0.59
CA GLY A 68 0.57 -5.64 0.32
C GLY A 68 0.92 -5.26 1.74
N VAL A 69 0.37 -6.01 2.68
CA VAL A 69 0.67 -5.85 4.09
C VAL A 69 1.29 -7.15 4.58
N ALA A 70 2.46 -7.05 5.22
CA ALA A 70 3.14 -8.23 5.71
C ALA A 70 2.35 -8.85 6.86
N SER A 71 2.15 -10.16 6.79
CA SER A 71 1.54 -10.89 7.87
C SER A 71 2.48 -10.88 9.08
N PRO A 72 1.96 -10.71 10.30
CA PRO A 72 2.81 -10.78 11.49
C PRO A 72 3.48 -12.14 11.61
N LYS A 73 4.62 -12.15 12.27
CA LYS A 73 5.35 -13.39 12.49
C LYS A 73 4.46 -14.40 13.21
N GLY A 74 4.43 -15.60 12.69
CA GLY A 74 3.62 -16.66 13.28
C GLY A 74 2.17 -16.67 12.85
N VAL A 75 1.76 -15.73 12.01
CA VAL A 75 0.38 -15.65 11.53
C VAL A 75 0.36 -16.07 10.06
N ASP A 76 -0.51 -17.03 9.75
CA ASP A 76 -0.65 -17.49 8.38
C ASP A 76 -1.25 -16.38 7.51
N PRO A 77 -0.64 -16.08 6.35
CA PRO A 77 -1.16 -15.01 5.50
C PRO A 77 -2.61 -15.20 5.06
N MET A 78 -3.05 -16.44 4.87
CA MET A 78 -4.43 -16.69 4.47
C MET A 78 -5.40 -16.30 5.59
N GLY A 79 -5.03 -16.56 6.84
CA GLY A 79 -5.83 -16.11 7.97
C GLY A 79 -5.75 -14.61 8.17
N TYR A 80 -4.56 -14.06 7.98
CA TYR A 80 -4.36 -12.63 8.16
C TYR A 80 -5.14 -11.81 7.13
N ARG A 81 -5.37 -12.38 5.96
CA ARG A 81 -6.17 -11.71 4.93
C ARG A 81 -7.53 -11.28 5.47
N SER A 82 -8.17 -12.14 6.23
CA SER A 82 -9.48 -11.82 6.79
C SER A 82 -9.39 -10.72 7.84
N VAL A 83 -8.29 -10.71 8.61
CA VAL A 83 -8.09 -9.66 9.60
C VAL A 83 -7.93 -8.31 8.93
N VAL A 84 -7.13 -8.26 7.87
CA VAL A 84 -6.91 -7.01 7.14
C VAL A 84 -8.22 -6.52 6.55
N ARG A 85 -8.97 -7.44 5.90
CA ARG A 85 -10.24 -7.05 5.31
C ARG A 85 -11.19 -6.49 6.37
N GLY A 86 -11.23 -7.14 7.53
CA GLY A 86 -12.11 -6.68 8.60
C GLY A 86 -11.77 -5.27 9.07
N LYS A 87 -10.48 -4.98 9.20
CA LYS A 87 -10.06 -3.66 9.65
C LYS A 87 -10.39 -2.58 8.62
N LEU A 88 -10.23 -2.89 7.33
CA LEU A 88 -10.55 -1.93 6.30
C LEU A 88 -12.05 -1.67 6.22
N VAL A 89 -12.85 -2.73 6.33
CA VAL A 89 -14.31 -2.58 6.27
C VAL A 89 -14.81 -1.85 7.49
N GLU A 90 -14.27 -2.15 8.67
CA GLU A 90 -14.68 -1.49 9.90
C GLU A 90 -14.47 0.01 9.82
N ARG A 91 -13.38 0.44 9.19
CA ARG A 91 -13.01 1.84 9.16
C ARG A 91 -13.68 2.60 8.04
N TYR A 92 -13.86 1.98 6.89
CA TYR A 92 -14.29 2.67 5.66
C TYR A 92 -15.52 2.07 5.02
N GLY A 93 -16.06 0.98 5.58
CA GLY A 93 -17.14 0.26 4.92
C GLY A 93 -16.62 -0.57 3.77
N GLU A 94 -17.53 -1.21 3.04
CA GLU A 94 -17.13 -2.03 1.91
C GLU A 94 -16.55 -1.14 0.83
N PHE A 95 -15.41 -1.56 0.30
CA PHE A 95 -14.87 -0.88 -0.87
C PHE A 95 -15.78 -1.14 -2.08
N PRO A 96 -15.76 -0.25 -3.07
CA PRO A 96 -16.57 -0.48 -4.27
C PRO A 96 -16.29 -1.85 -4.84
N PRO A 97 -17.33 -2.56 -5.31
CA PRO A 97 -17.10 -3.88 -5.88
C PRO A 97 -16.17 -3.81 -7.07
N GLN A 98 -15.39 -4.84 -7.20
CA GLN A 98 -14.63 -5.01 -8.41
C GLN A 98 -15.64 -5.20 -9.48
N SER A 99 -15.71 -4.46 -10.31
CA SER A 99 -16.69 -4.57 -11.19
C SER A 99 -16.91 -5.76 -11.84
N ASP A 100 -17.20 -6.18 -11.63
CA ASP A 100 -17.39 -7.08 -12.15
C ASP A 100 -18.56 -7.24 -12.36
N ASP A 101 -19.01 -6.73 -12.29
CA ASP A 101 -19.90 -6.98 -12.44
C ASP A 101 -20.20 -6.86 -13.17
N GLY A 102 -19.90 -6.87 -13.22
CA GLY A 102 -20.03 -7.03 -14.06
C GLY A 102 -20.49 -6.99 -14.10
#